data_bc2e7815eddf09640d4e9b249f634b8f
#
_entry.id   bc2e7815eddf09640d4e9b249f634b8f
#
_cell.length_a   1.000
_cell.length_b   1.000
_cell.length_c   1.000
_cell.angle_alpha   90.00
_cell.angle_beta   90.00
_cell.angle_gamma   90.00
#
_symmetry.space_group_name_H-M   'P 1'
#
loop_
_entity.id
_entity.type
_entity.pdbx_description
1 polymer ?
#
loop_
_entity_poly.entity_id
_entity_poly.type
_entity_poly.pdbx_seq_one_letter_code
_entity_poly.pdbx_strand_id
1 'polypeptide(L)'
;MAAAYGGTTSFLSFNNPGTGSSPAAERSLLTGLSEWRAATESDSAIDYGLSLAISGHAEDPLAELPATIDGGVATSKAFMVFDFRLPDQALFDAMRVMAERGGMLQVHCEDPVLLDFAVASALQRGNTLPRHHAASRPPYVEAVATARALAFARATDSPVHIVHLSSAAALDEVRRGRAAGVRVSAETCPHYLVLTDDRYEEPDPVRCACYVISPPLRSAADRDALWEGLADGSLDLVATDHVPDRVSVEKAEAGVGVPFDRISNGAPGIETLLQVVYSEGVARGRITVERMVDLLSTTPARRFGLARKGTLEVGRDADIVVFDPSARRTITAATLHHTSDYTPFEGMDVTGAVRDVLVRGTDVIRDGRFVGRRGFGRFVERTAIS
;
A
#
# COMPACT_ATOMS: atom_id res chain seq x y z
N MET A 1 2.01 6.42 -15.80
CA MET A 1 1.02 7.41 -16.31
C MET A 1 -0.14 7.58 -15.35
N ALA A 2 -0.92 6.56 -15.02
CA ALA A 2 -2.07 6.65 -14.08
C ALA A 2 -1.75 7.38 -12.75
N ALA A 3 -0.62 7.06 -12.12
CA ALA A 3 -0.17 7.75 -10.91
C ALA A 3 -0.07 9.27 -11.09
N ALA A 4 0.45 9.74 -12.23
CA ALA A 4 0.54 11.17 -12.52
C ALA A 4 -0.85 11.81 -12.66
N TYR A 5 -1.80 11.17 -13.33
CA TYR A 5 -3.19 11.64 -13.38
C TYR A 5 -3.83 11.77 -12.00
N GLY A 6 -3.44 10.89 -11.07
CA GLY A 6 -3.85 10.94 -9.67
C GLY A 6 -3.14 11.99 -8.81
N GLY A 7 -2.21 12.78 -9.37
CA GLY A 7 -1.44 13.77 -8.62
C GLY A 7 -0.20 13.21 -7.91
N THR A 8 0.24 12.01 -8.25
CA THR A 8 1.45 11.43 -7.69
C THR A 8 2.67 11.90 -8.50
N THR A 9 3.68 12.46 -7.83
CA THR A 9 4.93 12.94 -8.44
C THR A 9 6.09 11.95 -8.25
N SER A 10 5.98 11.11 -7.25
CA SER A 10 6.91 10.00 -6.99
C SER A 10 6.20 8.87 -6.22
N PHE A 11 6.64 7.63 -6.43
CA PHE A 11 6.06 6.47 -5.77
C PHE A 11 7.14 5.50 -5.28
N LEU A 12 6.78 4.68 -4.29
CA LEU A 12 7.52 3.50 -3.86
C LEU A 12 6.75 2.26 -4.27
N SER A 13 7.40 1.36 -4.98
CA SER A 13 6.82 0.10 -5.45
C SER A 13 7.42 -1.10 -4.71
N PHE A 14 6.64 -2.16 -4.60
CA PHE A 14 7.10 -3.47 -4.12
C PHE A 14 7.31 -4.43 -5.29
N ASN A 15 8.33 -5.29 -5.18
CA ASN A 15 8.53 -6.44 -6.07
C ASN A 15 7.98 -7.71 -5.41
N ASN A 16 6.68 -7.72 -5.10
CA ASN A 16 6.08 -8.86 -4.40
C ASN A 16 6.23 -10.16 -5.21
N PRO A 17 6.55 -11.29 -4.56
CA PRO A 17 6.54 -12.61 -5.19
C PRO A 17 5.19 -12.90 -5.87
N GLY A 18 5.22 -13.60 -7.01
CA GLY A 18 4.02 -13.93 -7.77
C GLY A 18 3.39 -12.79 -8.57
N THR A 19 3.89 -11.55 -8.46
CA THR A 19 3.33 -10.37 -9.14
C THR A 19 4.22 -9.88 -10.30
N GLY A 20 4.63 -10.78 -11.17
CA GLY A 20 5.48 -10.47 -12.31
C GLY A 20 6.98 -10.49 -12.01
N SER A 21 7.38 -10.86 -10.81
CA SER A 21 8.77 -11.15 -10.46
C SER A 21 9.24 -12.44 -11.15
N SER A 22 10.51 -12.48 -11.59
CA SER A 22 11.11 -13.72 -12.04
C SER A 22 11.36 -14.67 -10.84
N PRO A 23 11.41 -16.02 -11.06
CA PRO A 23 11.80 -16.94 -10.00
C PRO A 23 13.19 -16.65 -9.39
N ALA A 24 14.09 -16.02 -10.14
CA ALA A 24 15.38 -15.57 -9.64
C ALA A 24 15.24 -14.34 -8.73
N ALA A 25 14.41 -13.37 -9.11
CA ALA A 25 14.10 -12.19 -8.31
C ALA A 25 13.43 -12.53 -6.98
N GLU A 26 12.62 -13.58 -6.94
CA GLU A 26 11.99 -14.08 -5.70
C GLU A 26 12.97 -14.70 -4.71
N ARG A 27 14.15 -15.10 -5.18
CA ARG A 27 15.19 -15.73 -4.36
C ARG A 27 16.39 -14.82 -4.07
N SER A 28 16.50 -13.67 -4.72
CA SER A 28 17.59 -12.73 -4.57
C SER A 28 17.08 -11.29 -4.60
N LEU A 29 17.30 -10.57 -3.52
CA LEU A 29 16.93 -9.16 -3.40
C LEU A 29 17.67 -8.28 -4.43
N LEU A 30 18.96 -8.57 -4.69
CA LEU A 30 19.77 -7.82 -5.65
C LEU A 30 19.31 -8.08 -7.10
N THR A 31 18.93 -9.32 -7.43
CA THR A 31 18.33 -9.63 -8.73
C THR A 31 16.99 -8.92 -8.87
N GLY A 32 16.13 -8.97 -7.86
CA GLY A 32 14.84 -8.27 -7.84
C GLY A 32 15.02 -6.76 -8.01
N LEU A 33 15.97 -6.15 -7.32
CA LEU A 33 16.31 -4.72 -7.46
C LEU A 33 16.72 -4.39 -8.91
N SER A 34 17.59 -5.19 -9.49
CA SER A 34 18.11 -4.98 -10.85
C SER A 34 16.99 -5.06 -11.89
N GLU A 35 16.16 -6.11 -11.85
CA GLU A 35 15.07 -6.33 -12.79
C GLU A 35 14.01 -5.23 -12.70
N TRP A 36 13.54 -4.90 -11.48
CA TRP A 36 12.52 -3.86 -11.30
C TRP A 36 13.02 -2.47 -11.64
N ARG A 37 14.29 -2.16 -11.31
CA ARG A 37 14.91 -0.90 -11.68
C ARG A 37 15.00 -0.76 -13.20
N ALA A 38 15.46 -1.78 -13.90
CA ALA A 38 15.55 -1.78 -15.37
C ALA A 38 14.16 -1.61 -16.03
N ALA A 39 13.15 -2.33 -15.56
CA ALA A 39 11.78 -2.23 -16.07
C ALA A 39 11.19 -0.82 -15.83
N THR A 40 11.41 -0.25 -14.65
CA THR A 40 10.83 1.03 -14.26
C THR A 40 11.53 2.20 -14.92
N GLU A 41 12.87 2.15 -15.08
CA GLU A 41 13.69 3.22 -15.66
C GLU A 41 13.25 3.55 -17.10
N SER A 42 12.93 2.54 -17.90
CA SER A 42 12.51 2.72 -19.29
C SER A 42 11.07 3.25 -19.45
N ASP A 43 10.21 3.07 -18.44
CA ASP A 43 8.77 3.31 -18.56
C ASP A 43 8.21 4.42 -17.68
N SER A 44 8.81 4.69 -16.52
CA SER A 44 8.24 5.64 -15.57
C SER A 44 8.30 7.09 -16.08
N ALA A 45 7.16 7.78 -16.03
CA ALA A 45 7.06 9.20 -16.33
C ALA A 45 7.26 10.09 -15.09
N ILE A 46 7.30 9.52 -13.89
CA ILE A 46 7.49 10.21 -12.61
C ILE A 46 8.61 9.52 -11.82
N ASP A 47 9.12 10.15 -10.79
CA ASP A 47 10.20 9.59 -9.99
C ASP A 47 9.74 8.38 -9.19
N TYR A 48 10.66 7.45 -8.91
CA TYR A 48 10.32 6.20 -8.27
C TYR A 48 11.40 5.71 -7.32
N GLY A 49 10.97 5.00 -6.30
CA GLY A 49 11.81 4.20 -5.42
C GLY A 49 11.27 2.77 -5.33
N LEU A 50 12.08 1.88 -4.76
CA LEU A 50 11.72 0.47 -4.60
C LEU A 50 11.82 0.08 -3.13
N SER A 51 10.91 -0.77 -2.70
CA SER A 51 10.98 -1.50 -1.43
C SER A 51 10.95 -2.98 -1.76
N LEU A 52 12.01 -3.70 -1.40
CA LEU A 52 12.16 -5.09 -1.82
C LEU A 52 11.42 -6.03 -0.87
N ALA A 53 10.59 -6.91 -1.42
CA ALA A 53 9.95 -7.96 -0.67
C ALA A 53 10.94 -9.07 -0.33
N ILE A 54 11.10 -9.34 0.96
CA ILE A 54 11.91 -10.45 1.44
C ILE A 54 11.03 -11.71 1.39
N SER A 55 11.42 -12.67 0.55
CA SER A 55 10.65 -13.90 0.34
C SER A 55 11.20 -15.04 1.19
N GLY A 56 10.30 -15.78 1.84
CA GLY A 56 10.64 -17.02 2.52
C GLY A 56 11.03 -18.18 1.58
N HIS A 57 10.90 -18.00 0.27
CA HIS A 57 11.38 -18.97 -0.73
C HIS A 57 12.90 -18.89 -0.97
N ALA A 58 13.58 -17.81 -0.53
CA ALA A 58 15.02 -17.72 -0.62
C ALA A 58 15.69 -18.66 0.42
N GLU A 59 16.83 -19.26 0.07
CA GLU A 59 17.59 -20.11 0.98
C GLU A 59 18.12 -19.30 2.18
N ASP A 60 18.67 -18.11 1.91
CA ASP A 60 19.04 -17.13 2.92
C ASP A 60 18.40 -15.77 2.57
N PRO A 61 17.18 -15.50 3.05
CA PRO A 61 16.42 -14.31 2.63
C PRO A 61 17.05 -13.00 3.12
N LEU A 62 18.01 -13.05 4.04
CA LEU A 62 18.61 -11.85 4.65
C LEU A 62 20.04 -11.57 4.19
N ALA A 63 20.69 -12.51 3.50
CA ALA A 63 22.11 -12.39 3.11
C ALA A 63 22.43 -11.10 2.33
N GLU A 64 21.52 -10.68 1.45
CA GLU A 64 21.69 -9.54 0.57
C GLU A 64 21.11 -8.23 1.13
N LEU A 65 20.37 -8.29 2.25
CA LEU A 65 19.67 -7.14 2.83
C LEU A 65 20.60 -5.96 3.15
N PRO A 66 21.80 -6.16 3.74
CA PRO A 66 22.74 -5.07 3.94
C PRO A 66 23.12 -4.36 2.63
N ALA A 67 23.42 -5.13 1.58
CA ALA A 67 23.83 -4.57 0.28
C ALA A 67 22.71 -3.76 -0.40
N THR A 68 21.44 -4.14 -0.21
CA THR A 68 20.31 -3.36 -0.76
C THR A 68 20.17 -2.02 -0.06
N ILE A 69 20.37 -1.97 1.27
CA ILE A 69 20.33 -0.72 2.05
C ILE A 69 21.48 0.19 1.63
N ASP A 70 22.70 -0.34 1.53
CA ASP A 70 23.87 0.40 1.08
C ASP A 70 23.71 0.91 -0.37
N GLY A 71 22.93 0.21 -1.20
CA GLY A 71 22.55 0.59 -2.57
C GLY A 71 21.40 1.62 -2.67
N GLY A 72 20.98 2.25 -1.57
CA GLY A 72 19.96 3.30 -1.56
C GLY A 72 18.52 2.78 -1.48
N VAL A 73 18.31 1.51 -1.12
CA VAL A 73 16.98 0.93 -0.85
C VAL A 73 16.82 0.73 0.66
N ALA A 74 16.48 1.80 1.37
CA ALA A 74 16.44 1.83 2.83
C ALA A 74 15.22 1.12 3.44
N THR A 75 14.29 0.58 2.63
CA THR A 75 13.13 -0.15 3.13
C THR A 75 12.94 -1.48 2.42
N SER A 76 12.49 -2.49 3.18
CA SER A 76 12.09 -3.78 2.64
C SER A 76 10.71 -4.17 3.16
N LYS A 77 10.02 -5.03 2.43
CA LYS A 77 8.70 -5.56 2.78
C LYS A 77 8.82 -6.98 3.31
N ALA A 78 8.11 -7.27 4.38
CA ALA A 78 7.95 -8.62 4.90
C ALA A 78 6.47 -8.96 5.03
N PHE A 79 6.15 -10.23 4.84
CA PHE A 79 4.81 -10.77 5.00
C PHE A 79 4.80 -11.80 6.14
N MET A 80 3.76 -11.75 6.98
CA MET A 80 3.53 -12.75 8.02
C MET A 80 2.56 -13.85 7.56
N VAL A 81 1.97 -13.71 6.37
CA VAL A 81 1.07 -14.66 5.71
C VAL A 81 1.52 -14.94 4.28
N PHE A 82 0.76 -15.76 3.56
CA PHE A 82 1.03 -16.30 2.23
C PHE A 82 2.13 -17.36 2.23
N ASP A 83 2.35 -17.99 1.09
CA ASP A 83 3.33 -19.08 0.93
C ASP A 83 4.79 -18.59 0.98
N PHE A 84 5.01 -17.34 0.61
CA PHE A 84 6.31 -16.66 0.68
C PHE A 84 6.57 -15.91 1.99
N ARG A 85 5.73 -16.10 3.03
CA ARG A 85 5.90 -15.43 4.34
C ARG A 85 7.25 -15.74 4.98
N LEU A 86 7.74 -14.79 5.77
CA LEU A 86 8.89 -15.02 6.62
C LEU A 86 8.51 -15.79 7.88
N PRO A 87 9.29 -16.81 8.28
CA PRO A 87 9.21 -17.36 9.63
C PRO A 87 9.50 -16.25 10.68
N ASP A 88 8.93 -16.40 11.88
CA ASP A 88 9.11 -15.40 12.96
C ASP A 88 10.58 -15.10 13.27
N GLN A 89 11.45 -16.10 13.25
CA GLN A 89 12.89 -15.89 13.46
C GLN A 89 13.50 -15.02 12.35
N ALA A 90 13.18 -15.26 11.08
CA ALA A 90 13.70 -14.49 9.96
C ALA A 90 13.13 -13.05 9.98
N LEU A 91 11.86 -12.86 10.39
CA LEU A 91 11.26 -11.54 10.58
C LEU A 91 11.98 -10.75 11.68
N PHE A 92 12.27 -11.40 12.80
CA PHE A 92 13.03 -10.81 13.91
C PHE A 92 14.45 -10.43 13.48
N ASP A 93 15.16 -11.32 12.80
CA ASP A 93 16.53 -11.06 12.31
C ASP A 93 16.55 -9.97 11.23
N ALA A 94 15.53 -9.90 10.35
CA ALA A 94 15.37 -8.81 9.40
C ALA A 94 15.26 -7.46 10.11
N MET A 95 14.44 -7.36 11.16
CA MET A 95 14.33 -6.14 11.96
C MET A 95 15.66 -5.74 12.60
N ARG A 96 16.43 -6.71 13.12
CA ARG A 96 17.75 -6.45 13.68
C ARG A 96 18.73 -5.89 12.64
N VAL A 97 18.78 -6.49 11.44
CA VAL A 97 19.62 -5.98 10.35
C VAL A 97 19.19 -4.57 9.93
N MET A 98 17.87 -4.30 9.84
CA MET A 98 17.35 -2.97 9.54
C MET A 98 17.78 -1.94 10.59
N ALA A 99 17.70 -2.26 11.88
CA ALA A 99 18.12 -1.38 12.95
C ALA A 99 19.62 -1.03 12.85
N GLU A 100 20.46 -2.04 12.62
CA GLU A 100 21.91 -1.89 12.51
C GLU A 100 22.36 -1.05 11.29
N ARG A 101 21.57 -1.03 10.21
CA ARG A 101 21.88 -0.37 8.95
C ARG A 101 21.10 0.91 8.68
N GLY A 102 20.23 1.34 9.61
CA GLY A 102 19.39 2.52 9.42
C GLY A 102 18.29 2.32 8.38
N GLY A 103 17.84 1.09 8.17
CA GLY A 103 16.69 0.76 7.33
C GLY A 103 15.39 0.66 8.12
N MET A 104 14.28 0.39 7.43
CA MET A 104 12.97 0.17 8.02
C MET A 104 12.25 -1.00 7.34
N LEU A 105 11.71 -1.92 8.14
CA LEU A 105 10.91 -3.01 7.62
C LEU A 105 9.44 -2.59 7.53
N GLN A 106 8.81 -2.83 6.39
CA GLN A 106 7.39 -2.67 6.15
C GLN A 106 6.74 -4.05 6.30
N VAL A 107 5.74 -4.19 7.17
CA VAL A 107 5.20 -5.50 7.53
C VAL A 107 3.71 -5.61 7.19
N HIS A 108 3.36 -6.62 6.39
CA HIS A 108 1.99 -7.08 6.24
C HIS A 108 1.64 -7.94 7.45
N CYS A 109 0.73 -7.44 8.29
CA CYS A 109 0.39 -8.04 9.57
C CYS A 109 -0.94 -8.79 9.51
N GLU A 110 -0.90 -10.07 9.22
CA GLU A 110 -2.00 -11.02 9.47
C GLU A 110 -1.41 -12.29 10.10
N ASP A 111 -2.07 -12.83 11.13
CA ASP A 111 -1.56 -14.01 11.84
C ASP A 111 -1.82 -15.28 11.02
N PRO A 112 -0.77 -16.03 10.63
CA PRO A 112 -0.91 -17.19 9.74
C PRO A 112 -1.69 -18.34 10.38
N VAL A 113 -1.56 -18.57 11.68
CA VAL A 113 -2.23 -19.71 12.35
C VAL A 113 -3.73 -19.45 12.43
N LEU A 114 -4.12 -18.24 12.83
CA LEU A 114 -5.52 -17.85 12.92
C LEU A 114 -6.18 -17.77 11.54
N LEU A 115 -5.45 -17.26 10.55
CA LEU A 115 -5.93 -17.17 9.18
C LEU A 115 -6.13 -18.56 8.56
N ASP A 116 -5.09 -19.43 8.61
CA ASP A 116 -5.14 -20.77 8.03
C ASP A 116 -6.31 -21.57 8.65
N PHE A 117 -6.52 -21.47 9.96
CA PHE A 117 -7.65 -22.09 10.65
C PHE A 117 -9.00 -21.53 10.17
N ALA A 118 -9.14 -20.23 10.04
CA ALA A 118 -10.40 -19.60 9.64
C ALA A 118 -10.76 -19.92 8.18
N VAL A 119 -9.77 -19.88 7.27
CA VAL A 119 -9.93 -20.26 5.86
C VAL A 119 -10.32 -21.73 5.75
N ALA A 120 -9.57 -22.66 6.38
CA ALA A 120 -9.88 -24.09 6.35
C ALA A 120 -11.29 -24.37 6.90
N SER A 121 -11.68 -23.72 8.00
CA SER A 121 -13.01 -23.84 8.59
C SER A 121 -14.11 -23.34 7.66
N ALA A 122 -13.87 -22.27 6.90
CA ALA A 122 -14.83 -21.76 5.92
C ALA A 122 -15.02 -22.77 4.77
N LEU A 123 -13.91 -23.24 4.19
CA LEU A 123 -13.94 -24.21 3.09
C LEU A 123 -14.57 -25.53 3.47
N GLN A 124 -14.31 -26.06 4.67
CA GLN A 124 -14.93 -27.29 5.18
C GLN A 124 -16.45 -27.18 5.31
N ARG A 125 -17.00 -25.96 5.56
CA ARG A 125 -18.43 -25.69 5.59
C ARG A 125 -19.02 -25.42 4.21
N GLY A 126 -18.25 -25.52 3.12
CA GLY A 126 -18.68 -25.23 1.76
C GLY A 126 -18.77 -23.73 1.44
N ASN A 127 -18.21 -22.87 2.29
CA ASN A 127 -18.16 -21.42 2.10
C ASN A 127 -16.99 -21.07 1.18
N THR A 128 -17.19 -21.12 -0.13
CA THR A 128 -16.14 -20.94 -1.15
C THR A 128 -16.23 -19.62 -1.92
N LEU A 129 -17.37 -18.92 -1.84
CA LEU A 129 -17.59 -17.70 -2.61
C LEU A 129 -16.79 -16.49 -2.07
N PRO A 130 -16.48 -15.49 -2.90
CA PRO A 130 -15.76 -14.27 -2.51
C PRO A 130 -16.32 -13.56 -1.27
N ARG A 131 -17.64 -13.62 -1.05
CA ARG A 131 -18.30 -13.03 0.13
C ARG A 131 -17.80 -13.56 1.48
N HIS A 132 -17.17 -14.74 1.48
CA HIS A 132 -16.62 -15.34 2.71
C HIS A 132 -15.20 -14.89 3.02
N HIS A 133 -14.58 -14.10 2.13
CA HIS A 133 -13.21 -13.62 2.30
C HIS A 133 -13.04 -12.82 3.60
N ALA A 134 -13.86 -11.80 3.85
CA ALA A 134 -13.75 -11.00 5.07
C ALA A 134 -13.99 -11.81 6.36
N ALA A 135 -14.96 -12.73 6.34
CA ALA A 135 -15.26 -13.58 7.48
C ALA A 135 -14.14 -14.55 7.84
N SER A 136 -13.27 -14.90 6.86
CA SER A 136 -12.07 -15.72 7.10
C SER A 136 -10.89 -14.93 7.68
N ARG A 137 -10.98 -13.58 7.70
CA ARG A 137 -9.92 -12.66 8.13
C ARG A 137 -10.43 -11.64 9.15
N PRO A 138 -10.98 -12.09 10.29
CA PRO A 138 -11.53 -11.17 11.30
C PRO A 138 -10.47 -10.21 11.86
N PRO A 139 -10.86 -9.03 12.39
CA PRO A 139 -9.93 -7.98 12.83
C PRO A 139 -8.84 -8.43 13.81
N TYR A 140 -9.11 -9.42 14.64
CA TYR A 140 -8.11 -9.94 15.59
C TYR A 140 -6.93 -10.65 14.90
N VAL A 141 -7.11 -11.15 13.66
CA VAL A 141 -6.01 -11.76 12.87
C VAL A 141 -4.94 -10.70 12.57
N GLU A 142 -5.37 -9.51 12.21
CA GLU A 142 -4.50 -8.36 11.97
C GLU A 142 -3.91 -7.81 13.27
N ALA A 143 -4.72 -7.66 14.32
CA ALA A 143 -4.29 -7.11 15.61
C ALA A 143 -3.21 -7.96 16.29
N VAL A 144 -3.37 -9.29 16.34
CA VAL A 144 -2.38 -10.21 16.94
C VAL A 144 -1.05 -10.16 16.18
N ALA A 145 -1.08 -10.14 14.86
CA ALA A 145 0.12 -10.02 14.05
C ALA A 145 0.81 -8.66 14.23
N THR A 146 0.03 -7.58 14.30
CA THR A 146 0.54 -6.24 14.58
C THR A 146 1.24 -6.20 15.94
N ALA A 147 0.60 -6.71 16.99
CA ALA A 147 1.19 -6.77 18.33
C ALA A 147 2.52 -7.55 18.34
N ARG A 148 2.58 -8.68 17.60
CA ARG A 148 3.80 -9.50 17.49
C ARG A 148 4.91 -8.75 16.75
N ALA A 149 4.62 -8.11 15.63
CA ALA A 149 5.59 -7.30 14.89
C ALA A 149 6.14 -6.15 15.76
N LEU A 150 5.29 -5.48 16.52
CA LEU A 150 5.69 -4.42 17.44
C LEU A 150 6.55 -4.94 18.62
N ALA A 151 6.28 -6.15 19.12
CA ALA A 151 7.12 -6.77 20.13
C ALA A 151 8.54 -7.07 19.61
N PHE A 152 8.65 -7.54 18.35
CA PHE A 152 9.94 -7.77 17.69
C PHE A 152 10.67 -6.44 17.44
N ALA A 153 9.99 -5.43 16.94
CA ALA A 153 10.55 -4.09 16.72
C ALA A 153 11.08 -3.48 18.02
N ARG A 154 10.35 -3.64 19.13
CA ARG A 154 10.79 -3.19 20.44
C ARG A 154 12.06 -3.91 20.92
N ALA A 155 12.11 -5.24 20.75
CA ALA A 155 13.24 -6.06 21.21
C ALA A 155 14.53 -5.77 20.42
N THR A 156 14.39 -5.38 19.14
CA THR A 156 15.51 -5.08 18.23
C THR A 156 15.83 -3.58 18.14
N ASP A 157 15.06 -2.72 18.80
CA ASP A 157 15.08 -1.26 18.61
C ASP A 157 14.99 -0.85 17.13
N SER A 158 14.23 -1.60 16.32
CA SER A 158 14.07 -1.36 14.88
C SER A 158 12.91 -0.41 14.61
N PRO A 159 13.06 0.56 13.69
CA PRO A 159 11.89 1.21 13.12
C PRO A 159 11.10 0.20 12.29
N VAL A 160 9.78 0.26 12.43
CA VAL A 160 8.86 -0.61 11.69
C VAL A 160 7.71 0.20 11.12
N HIS A 161 7.24 -0.19 9.93
CA HIS A 161 6.06 0.38 9.30
C HIS A 161 5.00 -0.70 9.09
N ILE A 162 3.81 -0.48 9.66
CA ILE A 162 2.65 -1.36 9.45
C ILE A 162 1.91 -0.87 8.24
N VAL A 163 1.89 -1.67 7.16
CA VAL A 163 1.27 -1.29 5.90
C VAL A 163 -0.24 -1.56 5.91
N HIS A 164 -1.00 -0.83 5.07
CA HIS A 164 -2.42 -1.04 4.75
C HIS A 164 -3.30 -1.48 5.95
N LEU A 165 -3.11 -0.86 7.12
CA LEU A 165 -3.86 -1.15 8.34
C LEU A 165 -5.36 -0.90 8.11
N SER A 166 -6.19 -1.90 8.41
CA SER A 166 -7.59 -1.92 8.04
C SER A 166 -8.59 -1.87 9.21
N SER A 167 -8.17 -2.17 10.45
CA SER A 167 -9.09 -2.34 11.58
C SER A 167 -8.76 -1.46 12.79
N ALA A 168 -9.79 -1.09 13.55
CA ALA A 168 -9.64 -0.39 14.83
C ALA A 168 -8.78 -1.19 15.82
N ALA A 169 -8.94 -2.51 15.85
CA ALA A 169 -8.19 -3.38 16.74
C ALA A 169 -6.67 -3.34 16.46
N ALA A 170 -6.27 -3.33 15.18
CA ALA A 170 -4.85 -3.20 14.81
C ALA A 170 -4.33 -1.78 15.07
N LEU A 171 -5.15 -0.73 14.87
CA LEU A 171 -4.80 0.65 15.20
C LEU A 171 -4.54 0.81 16.70
N ASP A 172 -5.31 0.14 17.55
CA ASP A 172 -5.10 0.15 18.99
C ASP A 172 -3.77 -0.51 19.39
N GLU A 173 -3.31 -1.54 18.67
CA GLU A 173 -1.96 -2.10 18.88
C GLU A 173 -0.87 -1.08 18.50
N VAL A 174 -1.03 -0.35 17.40
CA VAL A 174 -0.09 0.72 17.01
C VAL A 174 -0.02 1.80 18.11
N ARG A 175 -1.18 2.24 18.62
CA ARG A 175 -1.25 3.21 19.73
C ARG A 175 -0.53 2.70 20.98
N ARG A 176 -0.76 1.43 21.35
CA ARG A 176 -0.07 0.77 22.48
C ARG A 176 1.43 0.68 22.27
N GLY A 177 1.86 0.30 21.06
CA GLY A 177 3.28 0.23 20.71
C GLY A 177 3.97 1.58 20.85
N ARG A 178 3.37 2.65 20.32
CA ARG A 178 3.90 4.03 20.48
C ARG A 178 3.99 4.45 21.94
N ALA A 179 2.95 4.21 22.71
CA ALA A 179 2.95 4.51 24.16
C ALA A 179 4.05 3.73 24.90
N ALA A 180 4.44 2.56 24.42
CA ALA A 180 5.54 1.75 24.93
C ALA A 180 6.92 2.12 24.38
N GLY A 181 7.01 3.19 23.55
CA GLY A 181 8.26 3.70 22.99
C GLY A 181 8.75 2.97 21.71
N VAL A 182 7.92 2.16 21.05
CA VAL A 182 8.28 1.52 19.78
C VAL A 182 8.33 2.57 18.67
N ARG A 183 9.37 2.56 17.85
CA ARG A 183 9.50 3.40 16.66
C ARG A 183 8.62 2.85 15.53
N VAL A 184 7.30 3.00 15.66
CA VAL A 184 6.32 2.51 14.69
C VAL A 184 5.68 3.64 13.91
N SER A 185 5.53 3.44 12.61
CA SER A 185 4.62 4.17 11.74
C SER A 185 3.59 3.22 11.13
N ALA A 186 2.44 3.74 10.71
CA ALA A 186 1.39 2.94 10.10
C ALA A 186 0.67 3.72 9.00
N GLU A 187 0.21 3.00 7.98
CA GLU A 187 -0.58 3.54 6.89
C GLU A 187 -1.92 2.82 6.76
N THR A 188 -2.90 3.50 6.20
CA THR A 188 -4.13 2.90 5.71
C THR A 188 -4.29 3.18 4.21
N CYS A 189 -5.39 2.69 3.60
CA CYS A 189 -5.65 2.85 2.18
C CYS A 189 -7.00 3.52 1.92
N PRO A 190 -7.19 4.21 0.76
CA PRO A 190 -8.45 4.88 0.44
C PRO A 190 -9.65 3.94 0.48
N HIS A 191 -9.50 2.69 0.06
CA HIS A 191 -10.60 1.73 0.06
C HIS A 191 -11.09 1.41 1.49
N TYR A 192 -10.22 1.36 2.51
CA TYR A 192 -10.64 1.20 3.91
C TYR A 192 -11.30 2.46 4.49
N LEU A 193 -11.06 3.62 3.89
CA LEU A 193 -11.61 4.90 4.35
C LEU A 193 -13.01 5.18 3.80
N VAL A 194 -13.44 4.50 2.74
CA VAL A 194 -14.71 4.82 2.06
C VAL A 194 -15.60 3.61 1.77
N LEU A 195 -15.03 2.40 1.75
CA LEU A 195 -15.77 1.16 1.54
C LEU A 195 -15.89 0.39 2.86
N THR A 196 -16.90 -0.46 2.95
CA THR A 196 -17.16 -1.33 4.10
C THR A 196 -17.39 -2.78 3.63
N ASP A 197 -17.46 -3.69 4.59
CA ASP A 197 -17.74 -5.11 4.35
C ASP A 197 -19.12 -5.38 3.71
N ASP A 198 -20.01 -4.39 3.66
CA ASP A 198 -21.24 -4.43 2.87
C ASP A 198 -20.99 -4.76 1.39
N ARG A 199 -19.79 -4.47 0.86
CA ARG A 199 -19.41 -4.80 -0.51
C ARG A 199 -19.33 -6.31 -0.78
N TYR A 200 -19.18 -7.12 0.25
CA TYR A 200 -19.22 -8.57 0.13
C TYR A 200 -20.64 -9.14 0.01
N GLU A 201 -21.69 -8.31 0.18
CA GLU A 201 -23.08 -8.70 -0.09
C GLU A 201 -23.42 -8.66 -1.60
N GLU A 202 -22.49 -8.25 -2.46
CA GLU A 202 -22.65 -8.29 -3.92
C GLU A 202 -22.98 -9.72 -4.38
N PRO A 203 -24.13 -9.93 -5.04
CA PRO A 203 -24.58 -11.27 -5.40
C PRO A 203 -23.80 -11.90 -6.55
N ASP A 204 -23.25 -11.09 -7.44
CA ASP A 204 -22.40 -11.56 -8.55
C ASP A 204 -21.01 -11.91 -8.02
N PRO A 205 -20.55 -13.17 -8.10
CA PRO A 205 -19.26 -13.58 -7.57
C PRO A 205 -18.07 -12.81 -8.19
N VAL A 206 -18.14 -12.46 -9.46
CA VAL A 206 -17.05 -11.72 -10.15
C VAL A 206 -16.99 -10.29 -9.65
N ARG A 207 -18.13 -9.63 -9.48
CA ARG A 207 -18.19 -8.29 -8.90
C ARG A 207 -17.78 -8.29 -7.43
N CYS A 208 -18.22 -9.28 -6.66
CA CYS A 208 -17.78 -9.46 -5.28
C CYS A 208 -16.25 -9.66 -5.18
N ALA A 209 -15.65 -10.39 -6.12
CA ALA A 209 -14.21 -10.60 -6.20
C ALA A 209 -13.41 -9.31 -6.41
N CYS A 210 -14.00 -8.25 -6.97
CA CYS A 210 -13.37 -6.93 -7.09
C CYS A 210 -13.03 -6.29 -5.74
N TYR A 211 -13.62 -6.78 -4.65
CA TYR A 211 -13.38 -6.34 -3.27
C TYR A 211 -12.54 -7.33 -2.46
N VAL A 212 -12.07 -8.43 -3.06
CA VAL A 212 -11.13 -9.36 -2.42
C VAL A 212 -9.77 -8.69 -2.32
N ILE A 213 -9.47 -8.18 -1.12
CA ILE A 213 -8.28 -7.40 -0.74
C ILE A 213 -7.79 -7.96 0.59
N SER A 214 -6.49 -8.01 0.83
CA SER A 214 -5.90 -8.48 2.09
C SER A 214 -5.00 -7.44 2.72
N PRO A 215 -5.34 -6.97 3.94
CA PRO A 215 -6.51 -7.28 4.77
C PRO A 215 -7.84 -6.91 4.08
N PRO A 216 -8.98 -7.52 4.48
CA PRO A 216 -10.27 -7.26 3.82
C PRO A 216 -10.86 -5.91 4.23
N LEU A 217 -11.89 -5.47 3.49
CA LEU A 217 -12.76 -4.38 3.92
C LEU A 217 -13.41 -4.72 5.27
N ARG A 218 -13.62 -3.73 6.10
CA ARG A 218 -14.08 -3.85 7.47
C ARG A 218 -15.43 -3.15 7.69
N SER A 219 -15.92 -3.21 8.92
CA SER A 219 -17.14 -2.54 9.33
C SER A 219 -17.06 -1.01 9.20
N ALA A 220 -18.21 -0.35 9.20
CA ALA A 220 -18.28 1.10 9.26
C ALA A 220 -17.59 1.68 10.50
N ALA A 221 -17.63 0.98 11.64
CA ALA A 221 -16.93 1.40 12.85
C ALA A 221 -15.40 1.36 12.70
N ASP A 222 -14.86 0.34 12.03
CA ASP A 222 -13.42 0.29 11.73
C ASP A 222 -13.01 1.44 10.80
N ARG A 223 -13.78 1.68 9.71
CA ARG A 223 -13.57 2.82 8.81
C ARG A 223 -13.53 4.15 9.57
N ASP A 224 -14.49 4.38 10.45
CA ASP A 224 -14.57 5.64 11.20
C ASP A 224 -13.40 5.78 12.17
N ALA A 225 -12.96 4.69 12.82
CA ALA A 225 -11.75 4.66 13.65
C ALA A 225 -10.47 4.98 12.85
N LEU A 226 -10.37 4.55 11.59
CA LEU A 226 -9.23 4.91 10.72
C LEU A 226 -9.23 6.40 10.40
N TRP A 227 -10.38 7.03 10.14
CA TRP A 227 -10.48 8.47 9.97
C TRP A 227 -10.06 9.24 11.22
N GLU A 228 -10.50 8.79 12.41
CA GLU A 228 -10.03 9.34 13.68
C GLU A 228 -8.51 9.21 13.82
N GLY A 229 -7.95 8.05 13.47
CA GLY A 229 -6.51 7.80 13.50
C GLY A 229 -5.71 8.69 12.53
N LEU A 230 -6.28 9.04 11.38
CA LEU A 230 -5.68 10.03 10.48
C LEU A 230 -5.75 11.45 11.05
N ALA A 231 -6.83 11.80 11.72
CA ALA A 231 -7.01 13.12 12.31
C ALA A 231 -6.12 13.35 13.55
N ASP A 232 -6.04 12.35 14.44
CA ASP A 232 -5.29 12.44 15.71
C ASP A 232 -3.78 12.12 15.57
N GLY A 233 -3.33 11.66 14.40
CA GLY A 233 -1.93 11.30 14.14
C GLY A 233 -1.56 9.88 14.54
N SER A 234 -2.49 9.04 14.94
CA SER A 234 -2.25 7.61 15.21
C SER A 234 -1.94 6.82 13.93
N LEU A 235 -2.44 7.28 12.77
CA LEU A 235 -2.01 6.87 11.44
C LEU A 235 -1.14 7.96 10.82
N ASP A 236 -0.02 7.57 10.21
CA ASP A 236 0.98 8.50 9.69
C ASP A 236 0.70 8.96 8.26
N LEU A 237 0.16 8.07 7.41
CA LEU A 237 -0.01 8.34 5.99
C LEU A 237 -1.12 7.47 5.36
N VAL A 238 -1.46 7.78 4.11
CA VAL A 238 -2.37 7.00 3.28
C VAL A 238 -1.64 6.54 2.03
N ALA A 239 -1.60 5.23 1.78
CA ALA A 239 -1.02 4.61 0.59
C ALA A 239 -2.09 3.90 -0.24
N THR A 240 -1.76 3.48 -1.44
CA THR A 240 -2.76 2.95 -2.38
C THR A 240 -2.94 1.45 -2.31
N ASP A 241 -1.90 0.71 -1.97
CA ASP A 241 -1.83 -0.74 -2.15
C ASP A 241 -2.35 -1.17 -3.55
N HIS A 242 -1.91 -0.45 -4.59
CA HIS A 242 -2.42 -0.59 -5.94
C HIS A 242 -2.01 -1.92 -6.56
N VAL A 243 -3.00 -2.74 -6.86
CA VAL A 243 -2.86 -3.98 -7.62
C VAL A 243 -3.70 -3.87 -8.90
N PRO A 244 -3.10 -3.91 -10.09
CA PRO A 244 -3.80 -3.67 -11.35
C PRO A 244 -4.50 -4.93 -11.90
N ASP A 245 -5.21 -5.66 -11.06
CA ASP A 245 -6.03 -6.80 -11.46
C ASP A 245 -7.14 -6.37 -12.45
N ARG A 246 -7.64 -7.31 -13.26
CA ARG A 246 -8.71 -7.12 -14.23
C ARG A 246 -9.88 -8.04 -13.92
N VAL A 247 -11.09 -7.52 -14.11
CA VAL A 247 -12.32 -8.33 -14.00
C VAL A 247 -12.30 -9.46 -15.05
N SER A 248 -11.83 -9.14 -16.24
CA SER A 248 -11.78 -10.08 -17.37
C SER A 248 -10.73 -11.19 -17.25
N VAL A 249 -9.82 -11.12 -16.28
CA VAL A 249 -8.71 -12.09 -16.11
C VAL A 249 -8.66 -12.60 -14.68
N GLU A 250 -8.05 -11.83 -13.78
CA GLU A 250 -7.74 -12.29 -12.42
C GLU A 250 -9.01 -12.46 -11.56
N LYS A 251 -9.99 -11.57 -11.70
CA LYS A 251 -11.26 -11.66 -10.95
C LYS A 251 -12.29 -12.58 -11.60
N ALA A 252 -12.17 -12.86 -12.91
CA ALA A 252 -13.07 -13.77 -13.65
C ALA A 252 -13.09 -15.20 -13.06
N GLU A 253 -12.02 -15.61 -12.39
CA GLU A 253 -11.90 -16.93 -11.75
C GLU A 253 -13.01 -17.21 -10.74
N ALA A 254 -13.55 -16.18 -10.08
CA ALA A 254 -14.68 -16.29 -9.17
C ALA A 254 -15.96 -16.79 -9.87
N GLY A 255 -16.16 -16.41 -11.14
CA GLY A 255 -17.30 -16.82 -11.96
C GLY A 255 -17.30 -18.28 -12.38
N VAL A 256 -16.13 -18.94 -12.35
CA VAL A 256 -15.96 -20.37 -12.66
C VAL A 256 -15.77 -21.22 -11.40
N GLY A 257 -16.04 -20.67 -10.22
CA GLY A 257 -16.09 -21.39 -8.96
C GLY A 257 -14.73 -21.62 -8.29
N VAL A 258 -13.70 -20.84 -8.66
CA VAL A 258 -12.45 -20.81 -7.88
C VAL A 258 -12.75 -20.30 -6.47
N PRO A 259 -12.32 -21.00 -5.40
CA PRO A 259 -12.57 -20.59 -4.03
C PRO A 259 -11.91 -19.24 -3.69
N PHE A 260 -12.53 -18.49 -2.77
CA PHE A 260 -12.09 -17.14 -2.41
C PHE A 260 -10.63 -17.02 -1.96
N ASP A 261 -10.07 -18.08 -1.36
CA ASP A 261 -8.69 -18.15 -0.89
C ASP A 261 -7.64 -18.28 -2.01
N ARG A 262 -8.09 -18.51 -3.25
CA ARG A 262 -7.25 -18.60 -4.46
C ARG A 262 -7.49 -17.48 -5.46
N ILE A 263 -8.47 -16.61 -5.22
CA ILE A 263 -8.71 -15.44 -6.06
C ILE A 263 -7.60 -14.41 -5.81
N SER A 264 -7.13 -13.75 -6.87
CA SER A 264 -6.15 -12.68 -6.74
C SER A 264 -6.61 -11.61 -5.75
N ASN A 265 -5.73 -11.25 -4.82
CA ASN A 265 -5.99 -10.26 -3.78
C ASN A 265 -5.46 -8.90 -4.20
N GLY A 266 -6.31 -7.88 -4.15
CA GLY A 266 -5.95 -6.50 -4.40
C GLY A 266 -6.96 -5.77 -5.28
N ALA A 267 -6.79 -4.47 -5.36
CA ALA A 267 -7.62 -3.58 -6.18
C ALA A 267 -6.83 -2.38 -6.70
N PRO A 268 -7.23 -1.79 -7.85
CA PRO A 268 -6.61 -0.58 -8.36
C PRO A 268 -6.99 0.65 -7.53
N GLY A 269 -6.02 1.56 -7.27
CA GLY A 269 -6.28 2.76 -6.45
C GLY A 269 -5.33 3.94 -6.71
N ILE A 270 -4.28 3.76 -7.55
CA ILE A 270 -3.20 4.75 -7.66
C ILE A 270 -3.64 6.10 -8.24
N GLU A 271 -4.65 6.12 -9.09
CA GLU A 271 -5.14 7.34 -9.73
C GLU A 271 -6.18 8.08 -8.87
N THR A 272 -6.79 7.40 -7.91
CA THR A 272 -7.93 7.92 -7.13
C THR A 272 -7.55 8.43 -5.74
N LEU A 273 -6.32 8.16 -5.27
CA LEU A 273 -5.87 8.43 -3.91
C LEU A 273 -6.16 9.87 -3.44
N LEU A 274 -5.53 10.86 -4.10
CA LEU A 274 -5.64 12.27 -3.68
C LEU A 274 -7.09 12.74 -3.69
N GLN A 275 -7.83 12.35 -4.73
CA GLN A 275 -9.19 12.79 -4.94
C GLN A 275 -10.17 12.19 -3.91
N VAL A 276 -10.04 10.90 -3.60
CA VAL A 276 -10.87 10.23 -2.58
C VAL A 276 -10.56 10.81 -1.19
N VAL A 277 -9.27 10.99 -0.86
CA VAL A 277 -8.89 11.55 0.44
C VAL A 277 -9.32 13.01 0.57
N TYR A 278 -9.24 13.82 -0.50
CA TYR A 278 -9.75 15.18 -0.49
C TYR A 278 -11.28 15.21 -0.33
N SER A 279 -12.00 14.46 -1.16
CA SER A 279 -13.48 14.46 -1.17
C SER A 279 -14.06 13.99 0.16
N GLU A 280 -13.56 12.87 0.68
CA GLU A 280 -14.12 12.24 1.86
C GLU A 280 -13.49 12.72 3.18
N GLY A 281 -12.27 13.24 3.10
CA GLY A 281 -11.55 13.79 4.25
C GLY A 281 -11.75 15.29 4.41
N VAL A 282 -11.22 16.08 3.47
CA VAL A 282 -11.17 17.54 3.57
C VAL A 282 -12.53 18.15 3.30
N ALA A 283 -13.17 17.82 2.18
CA ALA A 283 -14.45 18.43 1.81
C ALA A 283 -15.59 18.07 2.79
N ARG A 284 -15.48 16.96 3.51
CA ARG A 284 -16.39 16.56 4.60
C ARG A 284 -15.95 17.04 6.00
N GLY A 285 -14.83 17.76 6.10
CA GLY A 285 -14.35 18.33 7.36
C GLY A 285 -13.80 17.30 8.37
N ARG A 286 -13.40 16.10 7.94
CA ARG A 286 -12.80 15.06 8.81
C ARG A 286 -11.34 15.37 9.12
N ILE A 287 -10.61 15.94 8.15
CA ILE A 287 -9.23 16.40 8.29
C ILE A 287 -9.07 17.77 7.61
N THR A 288 -8.03 18.53 7.97
CA THR A 288 -7.69 19.78 7.28
C THR A 288 -6.93 19.51 5.97
N VAL A 289 -6.83 20.51 5.10
CA VAL A 289 -6.03 20.41 3.87
C VAL A 289 -4.55 20.22 4.19
N GLU A 290 -4.04 20.89 5.24
CA GLU A 290 -2.65 20.76 5.71
C GLU A 290 -2.39 19.31 6.18
N ARG A 291 -3.34 18.73 6.92
CA ARG A 291 -3.23 17.32 7.36
C ARG A 291 -3.25 16.38 6.16
N MET A 292 -4.08 16.61 5.16
CA MET A 292 -4.06 15.81 3.92
C MET A 292 -2.69 15.90 3.22
N VAL A 293 -2.12 17.09 3.09
CA VAL A 293 -0.78 17.27 2.50
C VAL A 293 0.28 16.55 3.33
N ASP A 294 0.21 16.63 4.65
CA ASP A 294 1.11 15.88 5.53
C ASP A 294 1.00 14.36 5.32
N LEU A 295 -0.23 13.83 5.26
CA LEU A 295 -0.51 12.40 5.06
C LEU A 295 -0.06 11.86 3.69
N LEU A 296 -0.12 12.66 2.64
CA LEU A 296 0.12 12.21 1.26
C LEU A 296 1.48 12.63 0.69
N SER A 297 2.19 13.56 1.35
CA SER A 297 3.41 14.15 0.80
C SER A 297 4.53 14.26 1.85
N THR A 298 4.37 15.11 2.87
CA THR A 298 5.44 15.45 3.81
C THR A 298 5.86 14.26 4.67
N THR A 299 4.89 13.57 5.28
CA THR A 299 5.18 12.42 6.14
C THR A 299 5.69 11.21 5.35
N PRO A 300 5.11 10.80 4.20
CA PRO A 300 5.71 9.77 3.36
C PRO A 300 7.17 10.06 2.99
N ALA A 301 7.45 11.28 2.51
CA ALA A 301 8.81 11.65 2.12
C ALA A 301 9.81 11.53 3.30
N ARG A 302 9.42 12.01 4.47
CA ARG A 302 10.24 11.92 5.68
C ARG A 302 10.42 10.48 6.16
N ARG A 303 9.32 9.70 6.25
CA ARG A 303 9.34 8.33 6.77
C ARG A 303 10.11 7.37 5.88
N PHE A 304 10.10 7.61 4.58
CA PHE A 304 10.78 6.74 3.63
C PHE A 304 12.13 7.30 3.11
N GLY A 305 12.66 8.36 3.71
CA GLY A 305 14.00 8.87 3.41
C GLY A 305 14.12 9.59 2.07
N LEU A 306 13.04 10.18 1.55
CA LEU A 306 13.02 10.93 0.29
C LEU A 306 13.47 12.37 0.51
N ALA A 307 14.77 12.58 0.72
CA ALA A 307 15.33 13.84 1.23
C ALA A 307 15.03 15.10 0.41
N ARG A 308 14.73 14.96 -0.89
CA ARG A 308 14.45 16.09 -1.79
C ARG A 308 12.96 16.28 -2.12
N LYS A 309 12.09 15.44 -1.57
CA LYS A 309 10.64 15.36 -1.86
C LYS A 309 9.79 15.84 -0.68
N GLY A 310 8.50 15.97 -0.87
CA GLY A 310 7.50 16.13 0.17
C GLY A 310 7.23 17.53 0.66
N THR A 311 8.03 18.55 0.28
CA THR A 311 7.83 19.96 0.66
C THR A 311 8.20 20.92 -0.48
N LEU A 312 7.58 22.10 -0.48
CA LEU A 312 7.88 23.21 -1.40
C LEU A 312 8.87 24.17 -0.72
N GLU A 313 10.15 23.83 -0.76
CA GLU A 313 11.24 24.59 -0.17
C GLU A 313 12.37 24.82 -1.16
N VAL A 314 13.14 25.91 -1.02
CA VAL A 314 14.32 26.15 -1.83
C VAL A 314 15.35 25.03 -1.62
N GLY A 315 15.82 24.45 -2.73
CA GLY A 315 16.76 23.31 -2.71
C GLY A 315 16.10 21.94 -2.78
N ARG A 316 14.76 21.85 -2.71
CA ARG A 316 13.98 20.64 -2.98
C ARG A 316 13.66 20.49 -4.47
N ASP A 317 13.20 19.32 -4.86
CA ASP A 317 12.69 19.11 -6.21
C ASP A 317 11.36 19.85 -6.38
N ALA A 318 11.18 20.51 -7.53
CA ALA A 318 9.94 21.21 -7.85
C ALA A 318 8.87 20.19 -8.32
N ASP A 319 8.43 19.35 -7.39
CA ASP A 319 7.34 18.41 -7.57
C ASP A 319 6.06 19.09 -7.09
N ILE A 320 5.19 19.45 -8.03
CA ILE A 320 4.06 20.34 -7.75
C ILE A 320 2.78 19.74 -8.34
N VAL A 321 1.74 19.68 -7.54
CA VAL A 321 0.39 19.32 -7.96
C VAL A 321 -0.51 20.54 -7.86
N VAL A 322 -1.17 20.91 -8.97
CA VAL A 322 -2.21 21.93 -8.99
C VAL A 322 -3.56 21.22 -8.96
N PHE A 323 -4.31 21.50 -7.92
CA PHE A 323 -5.57 20.83 -7.63
C PHE A 323 -6.73 21.81 -7.64
N ASP A 324 -7.81 21.48 -8.36
CA ASP A 324 -9.06 22.26 -8.33
C ASP A 324 -10.00 21.68 -7.26
N PRO A 325 -10.19 22.36 -6.13
CA PRO A 325 -11.03 21.89 -5.04
C PRO A 325 -12.52 21.93 -5.33
N SER A 326 -12.96 22.64 -6.39
CA SER A 326 -14.36 22.85 -6.74
C SER A 326 -14.88 21.86 -7.80
N ALA A 327 -13.98 21.23 -8.54
CA ALA A 327 -14.35 20.28 -9.57
C ALA A 327 -15.18 19.12 -9.01
N ARG A 328 -16.12 18.61 -9.79
CA ARG A 328 -16.94 17.47 -9.41
C ARG A 328 -16.92 16.45 -10.53
N ARG A 329 -16.77 15.18 -10.17
CA ARG A 329 -16.85 14.07 -11.12
C ARG A 329 -17.30 12.79 -10.45
N THR A 330 -17.78 11.85 -11.25
CA THR A 330 -18.03 10.47 -10.84
C THR A 330 -16.84 9.62 -11.24
N ILE A 331 -16.29 8.83 -10.33
CA ILE A 331 -15.22 7.89 -10.64
C ILE A 331 -15.81 6.72 -11.44
N THR A 332 -15.24 6.45 -12.61
CA THR A 332 -15.59 5.29 -13.43
C THR A 332 -14.33 4.69 -14.02
N ALA A 333 -14.26 3.36 -14.14
CA ALA A 333 -13.12 2.68 -14.76
C ALA A 333 -12.82 3.20 -16.16
N ALA A 334 -13.86 3.54 -16.93
CA ALA A 334 -13.75 4.06 -18.30
C ALA A 334 -13.00 5.40 -18.40
N THR A 335 -12.91 6.16 -17.30
CA THR A 335 -12.24 7.49 -17.27
C THR A 335 -10.86 7.44 -16.61
N LEU A 336 -10.45 6.29 -16.06
CA LEU A 336 -9.16 6.10 -15.43
C LEU A 336 -8.11 5.58 -16.44
N HIS A 337 -6.84 5.78 -16.12
CA HIS A 337 -5.71 5.52 -17.03
C HIS A 337 -4.84 4.33 -16.61
N HIS A 338 -5.24 3.59 -15.57
CA HIS A 338 -4.59 2.35 -15.17
C HIS A 338 -4.98 1.18 -16.10
N THR A 339 -4.26 0.07 -16.00
CA THR A 339 -4.47 -1.11 -16.86
C THR A 339 -5.63 -2.01 -16.45
N SER A 340 -6.19 -1.80 -15.26
CA SER A 340 -7.38 -2.51 -14.79
C SER A 340 -8.62 -2.05 -15.54
N ASP A 341 -9.55 -2.96 -15.75
CA ASP A 341 -10.86 -2.71 -16.38
C ASP A 341 -11.98 -2.47 -15.34
N TYR A 342 -11.62 -2.22 -14.09
CA TYR A 342 -12.53 -1.85 -13.00
C TYR A 342 -11.88 -0.89 -12.01
N THR A 343 -12.69 -0.34 -11.12
CA THR A 343 -12.24 0.36 -9.92
C THR A 343 -13.16 -0.01 -8.75
N PRO A 344 -12.64 -0.18 -7.51
CA PRO A 344 -13.49 -0.42 -6.35
C PRO A 344 -14.37 0.78 -5.99
N PHE A 345 -14.09 1.94 -6.59
CA PHE A 345 -14.82 3.22 -6.40
C PHE A 345 -15.80 3.52 -7.51
N GLU A 346 -16.19 2.53 -8.33
CA GLU A 346 -17.10 2.73 -9.47
C GLU A 346 -18.40 3.40 -9.04
N GLY A 347 -18.77 4.49 -9.75
CA GLY A 347 -19.98 5.25 -9.46
C GLY A 347 -19.88 6.21 -8.27
N MET A 348 -18.73 6.35 -7.63
CA MET A 348 -18.54 7.26 -6.50
C MET A 348 -18.41 8.70 -6.98
N ASP A 349 -19.30 9.57 -6.51
CA ASP A 349 -19.21 11.02 -6.72
C ASP A 349 -18.15 11.61 -5.80
N VAL A 350 -17.23 12.38 -6.37
CA VAL A 350 -16.12 13.00 -5.65
C VAL A 350 -15.98 14.49 -6.00
N THR A 351 -15.53 15.25 -5.02
CA THR A 351 -15.17 16.65 -5.16
C THR A 351 -13.66 16.78 -5.25
N GLY A 352 -13.22 17.70 -6.11
CA GLY A 352 -11.81 17.98 -6.35
C GLY A 352 -11.25 17.20 -7.55
N ALA A 353 -10.31 17.79 -8.28
CA ALA A 353 -9.61 17.16 -9.39
C ALA A 353 -8.18 17.67 -9.53
N VAL A 354 -7.27 16.78 -9.95
CA VAL A 354 -5.92 17.17 -10.35
C VAL A 354 -6.00 17.87 -11.71
N ARG A 355 -5.38 19.05 -11.81
CA ARG A 355 -5.30 19.83 -13.04
C ARG A 355 -3.92 19.71 -13.69
N ASP A 356 -2.87 20.03 -12.93
CA ASP A 356 -1.50 19.94 -13.44
C ASP A 356 -0.61 19.19 -12.46
N VAL A 357 0.39 18.49 -13.01
CA VAL A 357 1.42 17.78 -12.23
C VAL A 357 2.78 18.07 -12.86
N LEU A 358 3.67 18.62 -12.05
CA LEU A 358 5.06 18.88 -12.40
C LEU A 358 5.97 17.94 -11.61
N VAL A 359 6.96 17.37 -12.26
CA VAL A 359 8.03 16.59 -11.65
C VAL A 359 9.35 17.27 -11.95
N ARG A 360 10.07 17.69 -10.91
CA ARG A 360 11.31 18.47 -11.02
C ARG A 360 11.15 19.71 -11.94
N GLY A 361 9.99 20.39 -11.83
CA GLY A 361 9.67 21.58 -12.60
C GLY A 361 9.26 21.34 -14.07
N THR A 362 9.13 20.08 -14.48
CA THR A 362 8.67 19.71 -15.83
C THR A 362 7.24 19.21 -15.78
N ASP A 363 6.39 19.72 -16.65
CA ASP A 363 5.01 19.27 -16.76
C ASP A 363 4.94 17.78 -17.19
N VAL A 364 4.19 17.01 -16.43
CA VAL A 364 3.81 15.62 -16.75
C VAL A 364 2.32 15.55 -17.09
N ILE A 365 1.51 16.27 -16.32
CA ILE A 365 0.09 16.55 -16.63
C ILE A 365 -0.07 18.05 -16.75
N ARG A 366 -0.77 18.51 -17.80
CA ARG A 366 -1.16 19.90 -18.00
C ARG A 366 -2.62 19.98 -18.46
N ASP A 367 -3.43 20.77 -17.77
CA ASP A 367 -4.87 20.89 -18.04
C ASP A 367 -5.57 19.52 -18.16
N GLY A 368 -5.25 18.59 -17.23
CA GLY A 368 -5.81 17.25 -17.19
C GLY A 368 -5.35 16.31 -18.33
N ARG A 369 -4.29 16.65 -19.07
CA ARG A 369 -3.76 15.86 -20.18
C ARG A 369 -2.32 15.44 -19.93
N PHE A 370 -1.98 14.21 -20.27
CA PHE A 370 -0.61 13.73 -20.20
C PHE A 370 0.25 14.38 -21.29
N VAL A 371 1.26 15.13 -20.87
CA VAL A 371 2.26 15.78 -21.73
C VAL A 371 3.68 15.30 -21.41
N GLY A 372 3.82 14.42 -20.41
CA GLY A 372 5.07 13.81 -20.02
C GLY A 372 5.60 12.79 -21.05
N ARG A 373 6.70 12.14 -20.72
CA ARG A 373 7.28 11.07 -21.55
C ARG A 373 7.67 9.86 -20.68
N ARG A 374 7.60 8.67 -21.26
CA ARG A 374 8.16 7.45 -20.64
C ARG A 374 9.68 7.61 -20.44
N GLY A 375 10.20 7.03 -19.40
CA GLY A 375 11.62 7.11 -19.02
C GLY A 375 12.07 8.50 -18.57
N PHE A 376 11.14 9.41 -18.21
CA PHE A 376 11.49 10.70 -17.61
C PHE A 376 11.78 10.58 -16.11
N GLY A 377 11.09 9.65 -15.44
CA GLY A 377 11.25 9.38 -14.02
C GLY A 377 12.65 8.92 -13.66
N ARG A 378 13.07 9.19 -12.44
CA ARG A 378 14.38 8.80 -11.91
C ARG A 378 14.22 7.92 -10.70
N PHE A 379 15.12 6.97 -10.53
CA PHE A 379 15.27 6.25 -9.29
C PHE A 379 15.69 7.23 -8.18
N VAL A 380 14.96 7.24 -7.07
CA VAL A 380 15.26 8.07 -5.90
C VAL A 380 15.96 7.19 -4.87
N GLU A 381 17.27 7.38 -4.76
CA GLU A 381 18.03 6.76 -3.68
C GLU A 381 17.58 7.34 -2.33
N ARG A 382 17.44 6.46 -1.35
CA ARG A 382 16.98 6.83 -0.03
C ARG A 382 18.10 6.68 0.98
N THR A 383 18.24 7.70 1.80
CA THR A 383 19.19 7.69 2.92
C THR A 383 18.64 6.88 4.09
N ALA A 384 19.51 6.60 5.05
CA ALA A 384 19.10 5.96 6.30
C ALA A 384 17.88 6.64 6.93
N ILE A 385 16.97 5.83 7.44
CA ILE A 385 15.70 6.25 8.07
C ILE A 385 15.98 6.47 9.56
N SER A 386 15.68 7.66 10.05
CA SER A 386 15.84 8.04 11.46
C SER A 386 14.57 7.87 12.28
#